data_122c546b42b0bdfaea2947354114dbfd
#
_entry.id   122c546b42b0bdfaea2947354114dbfd
#
_cell.length_a   1.000
_cell.length_b   1.000
_cell.length_c   1.000
_cell.angle_alpha   90.00
_cell.angle_beta   90.00
_cell.angle_gamma   90.00
#
_symmetry.space_group_name_H-M   'P 1'
#
loop_
_entity.id
_entity.type
_entity.pdbx_description
1 polymer ?
#
loop_
_entity_poly.entity_id
_entity_poly.type
_entity_poly.pdbx_seq_one_letter_code
_entity_poly.pdbx_strand_id
1 'polypeptide(L)'
;ASPGTNCWSAYFFAPEMAYSEKIRDVIGDLGYKWIILDEIAYSGKNDECDFSKFHQIKNTDMLAVFRQRKTSNIIMSAVVRSAEYLKNILMEDAKKDAYILTAMDGETFGHHRPGHHKILFEILCDKSFGATTISDLTTKFPRGEAIAPKESTWASSEENLERGTQFFSWKDPENIIHKWQWEFLYF
;
A
#
# COMPACT_ATOMS: atom_id res chain seq x y z
N ALA A 1 -27.76 -7.96 -26.50
CA ALA A 1 -26.31 -7.75 -26.50
C ALA A 1 -25.88 -7.62 -25.05
N SER A 2 -25.16 -8.61 -24.53
CA SER A 2 -24.53 -8.53 -23.18
C SER A 2 -23.51 -7.40 -23.20
N PRO A 3 -23.49 -6.50 -22.20
CA PRO A 3 -22.41 -5.54 -22.08
C PRO A 3 -21.12 -6.33 -21.91
N GLY A 4 -20.17 -6.12 -22.81
CA GLY A 4 -18.87 -6.75 -22.73
C GLY A 4 -18.28 -6.49 -21.35
N THR A 5 -17.82 -7.55 -20.73
CA THR A 5 -16.99 -7.48 -19.52
C THR A 5 -15.73 -6.70 -19.86
N ASN A 6 -15.78 -5.38 -19.65
CA ASN A 6 -14.58 -4.56 -19.66
C ASN A 6 -13.70 -5.08 -18.54
N CYS A 7 -12.65 -5.79 -18.92
CA CYS A 7 -11.62 -6.28 -18.01
C CYS A 7 -10.71 -5.11 -17.59
N TRP A 8 -11.32 -4.08 -17.01
CA TRP A 8 -10.57 -3.04 -16.32
C TRP A 8 -10.11 -3.61 -15.00
N SER A 9 -8.87 -3.38 -14.67
CA SER A 9 -8.29 -3.84 -13.42
C SER A 9 -9.17 -3.44 -12.24
N ALA A 10 -9.58 -4.42 -11.44
CA ALA A 10 -10.48 -4.20 -10.31
C ALA A 10 -9.82 -3.43 -9.14
N TYR A 11 -8.58 -2.96 -9.31
CA TYR A 11 -7.75 -2.38 -8.27
C TYR A 11 -7.21 -0.99 -8.65
N PHE A 12 -7.00 -0.18 -7.62
CA PHE A 12 -6.38 1.12 -7.76
C PHE A 12 -5.13 1.22 -6.88
N PHE A 13 -4.06 1.72 -7.46
CA PHE A 13 -2.82 2.07 -6.78
C PHE A 13 -2.51 3.52 -7.10
N ALA A 14 -2.68 4.40 -6.13
CA ALA A 14 -2.34 5.81 -6.30
C ALA A 14 -0.82 6.01 -6.35
N PRO A 15 -0.29 6.95 -7.15
CA PRO A 15 1.08 7.40 -7.01
C PRO A 15 1.39 7.73 -5.55
N GLU A 16 2.57 7.30 -5.06
CA GLU A 16 2.97 7.47 -3.65
C GLU A 16 2.02 6.85 -2.62
N MET A 17 1.13 5.95 -3.03
CA MET A 17 0.00 5.47 -2.22
C MET A 17 -0.80 6.62 -1.59
N ALA A 18 -0.87 7.76 -2.26
CA ALA A 18 -1.59 8.92 -1.77
C ALA A 18 -3.09 8.61 -1.67
N TYR A 19 -3.65 8.85 -0.50
CA TYR A 19 -5.07 8.68 -0.23
C TYR A 19 -5.68 9.97 0.31
N SER A 20 -6.85 10.29 -0.21
CA SER A 20 -7.76 11.31 0.32
C SER A 20 -9.21 10.89 0.08
N GLU A 21 -10.15 11.52 0.78
CA GLU A 21 -11.57 11.27 0.57
C GLU A 21 -12.00 11.59 -0.86
N LYS A 22 -11.40 12.60 -1.49
CA LYS A 22 -11.68 12.94 -2.90
C LYS A 22 -11.26 11.84 -3.86
N ILE A 23 -10.09 11.22 -3.63
CA ILE A 23 -9.65 10.08 -4.43
C ILE A 23 -10.61 8.91 -4.24
N ARG A 24 -10.99 8.61 -2.98
CA ARG A 24 -11.97 7.57 -2.65
C ARG A 24 -13.25 7.72 -3.49
N ASP A 25 -13.81 8.91 -3.50
CA ASP A 25 -15.09 9.16 -4.19
C ASP A 25 -14.94 8.92 -5.71
N VAL A 26 -13.90 9.49 -6.32
CA VAL A 26 -13.64 9.31 -7.75
C VAL A 26 -13.45 7.84 -8.15
N ILE A 27 -12.61 7.10 -7.42
CA ILE A 27 -12.35 5.70 -7.77
C ILE A 27 -13.53 4.78 -7.41
N GLY A 28 -14.31 5.14 -6.39
CA GLY A 28 -15.57 4.47 -6.05
C GLY A 28 -16.59 4.58 -7.16
N ASP A 29 -16.82 5.78 -7.70
CA ASP A 29 -17.71 6.04 -8.84
C ASP A 29 -17.26 5.31 -10.12
N LEU A 30 -15.94 5.13 -10.29
CA LEU A 30 -15.37 4.35 -11.40
C LEU A 30 -15.50 2.82 -11.21
N GLY A 31 -15.98 2.37 -10.06
CA GLY A 31 -16.30 0.97 -9.80
C GLY A 31 -15.11 0.10 -9.42
N TYR A 32 -14.00 0.69 -8.98
CA TYR A 32 -12.88 -0.06 -8.42
C TYR A 32 -13.30 -0.87 -7.19
N LYS A 33 -12.73 -2.06 -7.01
CA LYS A 33 -13.12 -3.00 -5.96
C LYS A 33 -12.23 -2.93 -4.73
N TRP A 34 -10.99 -2.51 -4.89
CA TRP A 34 -10.05 -2.32 -3.80
C TRP A 34 -8.96 -1.32 -4.15
N ILE A 35 -8.42 -0.71 -3.12
CA ILE A 35 -7.29 0.21 -3.18
C ILE A 35 -6.18 -0.27 -2.24
N ILE A 36 -4.93 -0.14 -2.67
CA ILE A 36 -3.77 -0.39 -1.81
C ILE A 36 -3.45 0.89 -1.06
N LEU A 37 -3.33 0.78 0.26
CA LEU A 37 -2.98 1.87 1.18
C LEU A 37 -1.78 1.46 2.03
N ASP A 38 -1.02 2.43 2.50
CA ASP A 38 -0.04 2.17 3.56
C ASP A 38 -0.76 1.94 4.90
N GLU A 39 -0.20 1.08 5.76
CA GLU A 39 -0.82 0.74 7.05
C GLU A 39 -1.11 1.94 7.94
N ILE A 40 -0.35 3.03 7.81
CA ILE A 40 -0.59 4.26 8.57
C ILE A 40 -1.99 4.85 8.30
N ALA A 41 -2.55 4.59 7.10
CA ALA A 41 -3.89 5.03 6.76
C ALA A 41 -4.98 4.35 7.61
N TYR A 42 -4.69 3.22 8.25
CA TYR A 42 -5.68 2.49 9.05
C TYR A 42 -6.17 3.31 10.25
N SER A 43 -5.27 3.77 11.08
CA SER A 43 -5.58 4.51 12.31
C SER A 43 -4.86 5.87 12.42
N GLY A 44 -3.83 6.09 11.62
CA GLY A 44 -2.88 7.19 11.74
C GLY A 44 -1.61 6.79 12.49
N LYS A 45 -1.49 5.52 12.88
CA LYS A 45 -0.35 4.98 13.61
C LYS A 45 0.21 3.74 12.92
N ASN A 46 1.50 3.51 13.11
CA ASN A 46 2.14 2.29 12.66
C ASN A 46 1.81 1.11 13.59
N ASP A 47 1.94 -0.10 13.07
CA ASP A 47 1.76 -1.36 13.83
C ASP A 47 0.35 -1.58 14.45
N GLU A 48 -0.65 -0.75 14.11
CA GLU A 48 -2.04 -0.92 14.59
C GLU A 48 -2.96 -1.58 13.56
N CYS A 49 -2.50 -1.74 12.31
CA CYS A 49 -3.31 -2.32 11.26
C CYS A 49 -3.59 -3.82 11.50
N ASP A 50 -4.86 -4.21 11.40
CA ASP A 50 -5.25 -5.62 11.51
C ASP A 50 -5.18 -6.30 10.14
N PHE A 51 -4.07 -7.00 9.89
CA PHE A 51 -3.83 -7.75 8.65
C PHE A 51 -4.55 -9.11 8.58
N SER A 52 -5.34 -9.47 9.57
CA SER A 52 -6.13 -10.72 9.56
C SER A 52 -7.44 -10.60 8.77
N LYS A 53 -7.79 -9.44 8.27
CA LYS A 53 -9.02 -9.15 7.53
C LYS A 53 -8.87 -8.00 6.55
N PHE A 54 -9.83 -7.90 5.62
CA PHE A 54 -9.97 -6.78 4.71
C PHE A 54 -11.06 -5.85 5.20
N HIS A 55 -10.76 -4.57 5.29
CA HIS A 55 -11.70 -3.56 5.77
C HIS A 55 -12.41 -2.88 4.61
N GLN A 56 -13.72 -2.74 4.70
CA GLN A 56 -14.48 -1.93 3.75
C GLN A 56 -14.24 -0.44 4.03
N ILE A 57 -14.06 0.34 3.00
CA ILE A 57 -13.97 1.80 3.15
C ILE A 57 -15.39 2.35 3.31
N LYS A 58 -15.64 3.12 4.37
CA LYS A 58 -16.96 3.73 4.63
C LYS A 58 -17.49 4.48 3.42
N ASN A 59 -18.79 4.33 3.19
CA ASN A 59 -19.53 4.93 2.08
C ASN A 59 -19.11 4.44 0.68
N THR A 60 -18.49 3.29 0.57
CA THR A 60 -18.13 2.66 -0.72
C THR A 60 -18.27 1.14 -0.64
N ASP A 61 -18.22 0.48 -1.80
CA ASP A 61 -18.11 -0.98 -1.88
C ASP A 61 -16.65 -1.47 -1.99
N MET A 62 -15.69 -0.54 -1.88
CA MET A 62 -14.27 -0.85 -2.00
C MET A 62 -13.69 -1.40 -0.70
N LEU A 63 -12.69 -2.27 -0.87
CA LEU A 63 -11.85 -2.77 0.22
C LEU A 63 -10.55 -1.97 0.29
N ALA A 64 -10.12 -1.66 1.49
CA ALA A 64 -8.76 -1.23 1.78
C ALA A 64 -7.87 -2.46 1.94
N VAL A 65 -6.78 -2.50 1.19
CA VAL A 65 -5.73 -3.53 1.28
C VAL A 65 -4.46 -2.84 1.75
N PHE A 66 -3.98 -3.21 2.93
CA PHE A 66 -2.90 -2.47 3.56
C PHE A 66 -1.53 -3.06 3.26
N ARG A 67 -0.59 -2.19 2.86
CA ARG A 67 0.83 -2.48 2.77
C ARG A 67 1.41 -2.56 4.17
N GLN A 68 2.14 -3.62 4.47
CA GLN A 68 2.92 -3.71 5.70
C GLN A 68 4.23 -2.92 5.54
N ARG A 69 4.32 -1.80 6.22
CA ARG A 69 5.42 -0.83 6.09
C ARG A 69 6.75 -1.42 6.50
N LYS A 70 6.79 -2.07 7.65
CA LYS A 70 8.01 -2.69 8.19
C LYS A 70 8.65 -3.65 7.20
N THR A 71 7.91 -4.62 6.70
CA THR A 71 8.42 -5.62 5.75
C THR A 71 8.83 -5.00 4.42
N SER A 72 8.04 -4.05 3.90
CA SER A 72 8.39 -3.32 2.68
C SER A 72 9.70 -2.56 2.83
N ASN A 73 9.88 -1.85 3.93
CA ASN A 73 11.08 -1.08 4.21
C ASN A 73 12.32 -1.97 4.40
N ILE A 74 12.16 -3.13 5.04
CA ILE A 74 13.23 -4.12 5.18
C ILE A 74 13.68 -4.62 3.80
N ILE A 75 12.76 -4.93 2.88
CA ILE A 75 13.09 -5.34 1.52
C ILE A 75 13.81 -4.20 0.77
N MET A 76 13.32 -2.97 0.88
CA MET A 76 13.95 -1.80 0.25
C MET A 76 15.35 -1.48 0.79
N SER A 77 15.61 -1.76 2.05
CA SER A 77 16.83 -1.31 2.76
C SER A 77 18.11 -2.02 2.35
N ALA A 78 18.08 -2.99 1.44
CA ALA A 78 19.21 -3.85 1.08
C ALA A 78 19.78 -4.71 2.25
N VAL A 79 19.08 -4.77 3.38
CA VAL A 79 19.40 -5.71 4.47
C VAL A 79 19.05 -7.13 4.04
N VAL A 80 17.93 -7.30 3.35
CA VAL A 80 17.53 -8.57 2.75
C VAL A 80 18.41 -8.87 1.55
N ARG A 81 19.16 -9.96 1.62
CA ARG A 81 20.09 -10.40 0.57
C ARG A 81 19.72 -11.74 -0.05
N SER A 82 18.73 -12.43 0.51
CA SER A 82 18.20 -13.69 0.00
C SER A 82 16.77 -13.92 0.50
N ALA A 83 16.03 -14.77 -0.19
CA ALA A 83 14.71 -15.23 0.25
C ALA A 83 14.76 -15.93 1.62
N GLU A 84 15.80 -16.73 1.87
CA GLU A 84 16.00 -17.39 3.17
C GLU A 84 16.16 -16.40 4.33
N TYR A 85 16.94 -15.33 4.11
CA TYR A 85 17.07 -14.28 5.12
C TYR A 85 15.75 -13.58 5.40
N LEU A 86 14.95 -13.31 4.36
CA LEU A 86 13.61 -12.74 4.53
C LEU A 86 12.69 -13.67 5.33
N LYS A 87 12.73 -14.98 5.06
CA LYS A 87 11.97 -15.97 5.84
C LYS A 87 12.29 -15.91 7.33
N ASN A 88 13.57 -15.83 7.65
CA ASN A 88 14.01 -15.75 9.05
C ASN A 88 13.47 -14.48 9.74
N ILE A 89 13.42 -13.36 9.03
CA ILE A 89 12.83 -12.11 9.55
C ILE A 89 11.33 -12.26 9.76
N LEU A 90 10.64 -12.91 8.82
CA LEU A 90 9.17 -13.05 8.82
C LEU A 90 8.68 -14.24 9.65
N MET A 91 9.56 -15.02 10.26
CA MET A 91 9.21 -16.28 10.93
C MET A 91 8.09 -16.13 11.97
N GLU A 92 8.08 -15.06 12.74
CA GLU A 92 7.03 -14.80 13.72
C GLU A 92 5.73 -14.30 13.08
N ASP A 93 5.83 -13.49 12.03
CA ASP A 93 4.67 -13.00 11.30
C ASP A 93 4.01 -14.12 10.49
N ALA A 94 4.79 -15.08 9.98
CA ALA A 94 4.30 -16.24 9.27
C ALA A 94 3.48 -17.22 10.14
N LYS A 95 3.56 -17.12 11.46
CA LYS A 95 2.74 -17.90 12.41
C LYS A 95 1.34 -17.31 12.62
N LYS A 96 1.15 -16.06 12.21
CA LYS A 96 -0.14 -15.35 12.35
C LYS A 96 -1.06 -15.71 11.19
N ASP A 97 -2.35 -15.80 11.46
CA ASP A 97 -3.38 -15.89 10.40
C ASP A 97 -3.62 -14.48 9.84
N ALA A 98 -2.66 -14.00 9.04
CA ALA A 98 -2.64 -12.66 8.50
C ALA A 98 -1.93 -12.64 7.14
N TYR A 99 -2.36 -11.72 6.27
CA TYR A 99 -1.65 -11.51 5.02
C TYR A 99 -0.47 -10.53 5.20
N ILE A 100 0.53 -10.68 4.35
CA ILE A 100 1.63 -9.72 4.23
C ILE A 100 1.59 -9.16 2.81
N LEU A 101 1.29 -7.89 2.68
CA LEU A 101 1.40 -7.15 1.42
C LEU A 101 2.59 -6.22 1.49
N THR A 102 3.51 -6.35 0.53
CA THR A 102 4.63 -5.41 0.37
C THR A 102 4.44 -4.59 -0.90
N ALA A 103 4.79 -3.33 -0.84
CA ALA A 103 4.79 -2.46 -2.00
C ALA A 103 5.94 -1.45 -1.90
N MET A 104 6.57 -1.18 -3.03
CA MET A 104 7.72 -0.29 -3.18
C MET A 104 7.89 0.09 -4.64
N ASP A 105 8.72 1.08 -4.91
CA ASP A 105 9.07 1.45 -6.26
C ASP A 105 9.73 0.29 -7.02
N GLY A 106 9.31 0.05 -8.26
CA GLY A 106 9.90 -0.98 -9.11
C GLY A 106 11.40 -0.79 -9.33
N GLU A 107 11.87 0.43 -9.28
CA GLU A 107 13.28 0.83 -9.36
C GLU A 107 14.14 0.26 -8.23
N THR A 108 13.55 -0.13 -7.11
CA THR A 108 14.22 -0.84 -6.01
C THR A 108 14.90 -2.12 -6.51
N PHE A 109 14.26 -2.81 -7.47
CA PHE A 109 14.73 -4.10 -7.96
C PHE A 109 15.66 -4.01 -9.17
N GLY A 110 16.58 -3.08 -9.19
CA GLY A 110 17.58 -3.02 -10.25
C GLY A 110 18.30 -1.68 -10.34
N HIS A 111 17.56 -0.57 -10.36
CA HIS A 111 18.12 0.76 -10.45
C HIS A 111 18.75 1.21 -9.13
N HIS A 112 17.97 1.28 -8.08
CA HIS A 112 18.48 1.70 -6.75
C HIS A 112 19.33 0.63 -6.08
N ARG A 113 19.07 -0.64 -6.37
CA ARG A 113 19.77 -1.79 -5.78
C ARG A 113 20.20 -2.77 -6.87
N PRO A 114 21.36 -2.59 -7.51
CA PRO A 114 21.86 -3.51 -8.51
C PRO A 114 21.90 -4.95 -7.99
N GLY A 115 21.31 -5.87 -8.74
CA GLY A 115 21.22 -7.29 -8.35
C GLY A 115 20.04 -7.66 -7.46
N HIS A 116 19.28 -6.68 -6.94
CA HIS A 116 18.16 -6.94 -6.02
C HIS A 116 16.98 -7.68 -6.68
N HIS A 117 16.85 -7.60 -8.02
CA HIS A 117 15.89 -8.39 -8.79
C HIS A 117 16.02 -9.91 -8.55
N LYS A 118 17.24 -10.40 -8.24
CA LYS A 118 17.47 -11.83 -7.95
C LYS A 118 16.68 -12.27 -6.72
N ILE A 119 16.61 -11.43 -5.69
CA ILE A 119 15.87 -11.70 -4.47
C ILE A 119 14.38 -11.77 -4.77
N LEU A 120 13.86 -10.89 -5.63
CA LEU A 120 12.47 -10.94 -6.05
C LEU A 120 12.14 -12.28 -6.73
N PHE A 121 13.00 -12.76 -7.63
CA PHE A 121 12.85 -14.07 -8.26
C PHE A 121 12.90 -15.20 -7.24
N GLU A 122 13.83 -15.17 -6.29
CA GLU A 122 13.91 -16.17 -5.22
C GLU A 122 12.61 -16.22 -4.41
N ILE A 123 12.07 -15.06 -4.01
CA ILE A 123 10.81 -14.97 -3.25
C ILE A 123 9.64 -15.53 -4.06
N LEU A 124 9.52 -15.15 -5.34
CA LEU A 124 8.42 -15.59 -6.21
C LEU A 124 8.50 -17.09 -6.55
N CYS A 125 9.71 -17.64 -6.67
CA CYS A 125 9.90 -19.07 -6.97
C CYS A 125 9.78 -19.96 -5.74
N ASP A 126 9.92 -19.43 -4.54
CA ASP A 126 9.87 -20.19 -3.31
C ASP A 126 8.43 -20.36 -2.82
N LYS A 127 7.89 -21.55 -3.05
CA LYS A 127 6.51 -21.89 -2.68
C LYS A 127 6.19 -21.72 -1.19
N SER A 128 7.20 -21.70 -0.32
CA SER A 128 6.97 -21.55 1.13
C SER A 128 6.50 -20.16 1.53
N PHE A 129 6.67 -19.14 0.68
CA PHE A 129 6.07 -17.82 0.90
C PHE A 129 4.55 -17.81 0.67
N GLY A 130 4.00 -18.80 -0.05
CA GLY A 130 2.57 -18.82 -0.36
C GLY A 130 2.14 -17.60 -1.19
N ALA A 131 3.03 -17.09 -2.07
CA ALA A 131 2.74 -15.93 -2.90
C ALA A 131 1.44 -16.13 -3.68
N THR A 132 0.57 -15.11 -3.68
CA THR A 132 -0.76 -15.16 -4.30
C THR A 132 -1.16 -13.77 -4.80
N THR A 133 -2.27 -13.68 -5.51
CA THR A 133 -2.82 -12.40 -5.96
C THR A 133 -3.65 -11.73 -4.86
N ILE A 134 -3.78 -10.41 -4.91
CA ILE A 134 -4.67 -9.69 -3.97
C ILE A 134 -6.11 -10.15 -4.14
N SER A 135 -6.55 -10.41 -5.38
CA SER A 135 -7.90 -10.90 -5.64
C SER A 135 -8.16 -12.24 -4.94
N ASP A 136 -7.18 -13.16 -4.93
CA ASP A 136 -7.31 -14.42 -4.21
C ASP A 136 -7.30 -14.21 -2.68
N LEU A 137 -6.46 -13.29 -2.19
CA LEU A 137 -6.43 -12.94 -0.77
C LEU A 137 -7.79 -12.42 -0.28
N THR A 138 -8.45 -11.55 -1.07
CA THR A 138 -9.77 -11.01 -0.69
C THR A 138 -10.87 -12.07 -0.58
N THR A 139 -10.64 -13.28 -1.10
CA THR A 139 -11.56 -14.41 -0.93
C THR A 139 -11.19 -15.33 0.25
N LYS A 140 -9.93 -15.28 0.70
CA LYS A 140 -9.41 -16.15 1.77
C LYS A 140 -9.57 -15.54 3.16
N PHE A 141 -9.42 -14.23 3.26
CA PHE A 141 -9.52 -13.52 4.53
C PHE A 141 -10.92 -12.92 4.75
N PRO A 142 -11.41 -12.89 5.99
CA PRO A 142 -12.73 -12.35 6.29
C PRO A 142 -12.77 -10.83 6.07
N ARG A 143 -13.99 -10.31 5.91
CA ARG A 143 -14.22 -8.87 5.93
C ARG A 143 -14.32 -8.38 7.36
N GLY A 144 -13.57 -7.33 7.66
CA GLY A 144 -13.65 -6.59 8.91
C GLY A 144 -14.72 -5.50 8.88
N GLU A 145 -14.70 -4.67 9.89
CA GLU A 145 -15.58 -3.49 9.99
C GLU A 145 -15.27 -2.45 8.90
N ALA A 146 -16.25 -1.60 8.64
CA ALA A 146 -16.06 -0.47 7.73
C ALA A 146 -15.25 0.63 8.44
N ILE A 147 -14.17 1.05 7.80
CA ILE A 147 -13.25 2.07 8.30
C ILE A 147 -13.27 3.34 7.46
N ALA A 148 -12.81 4.44 8.04
CA ALA A 148 -12.51 5.68 7.34
C ALA A 148 -10.97 5.88 7.35
N PRO A 149 -10.26 5.43 6.29
CA PRO A 149 -8.82 5.57 6.25
C PRO A 149 -8.40 7.04 6.39
N LYS A 150 -7.27 7.26 7.05
CA LYS A 150 -6.67 8.59 7.19
C LYS A 150 -6.02 9.03 5.88
N GLU A 151 -6.16 10.29 5.55
CA GLU A 151 -5.41 10.89 4.45
C GLU A 151 -3.91 10.75 4.70
N SER A 152 -3.19 10.14 3.78
CA SER A 152 -1.79 9.80 3.96
C SER A 152 -1.12 9.38 2.67
N THR A 153 0.17 9.14 2.75
CA THR A 153 1.00 8.49 1.73
C THR A 153 1.90 7.45 2.40
N TRP A 154 2.61 6.66 1.63
CA TRP A 154 3.60 5.76 2.23
C TRP A 154 4.80 6.47 2.87
N ALA A 155 5.01 7.77 2.56
CA ALA A 155 6.05 8.61 3.16
C ALA A 155 5.58 9.33 4.44
N SER A 156 4.29 9.34 4.74
CA SER A 156 3.75 10.02 5.93
C SER A 156 4.24 9.35 7.22
N SER A 157 4.54 10.16 8.23
CA SER A 157 4.76 9.73 9.60
C SER A 157 3.53 10.01 10.48
N GLU A 158 3.49 9.44 11.68
CA GLU A 158 2.46 9.75 12.67
C GLU A 158 2.43 11.25 12.98
N GLU A 159 3.60 11.87 13.15
CA GLU A 159 3.75 13.31 13.38
C GLU A 159 3.17 14.14 12.22
N ASN A 160 3.38 13.70 10.96
CA ASN A 160 2.80 14.39 9.82
C ASN A 160 1.27 14.36 9.84
N LEU A 161 0.67 13.24 10.24
CA LEU A 161 -0.78 13.11 10.34
C LEU A 161 -1.32 13.99 11.49
N GLU A 162 -0.66 14.00 12.64
CA GLU A 162 -1.04 14.84 13.78
C GLU A 162 -0.99 16.33 13.45
N ARG A 163 0.00 16.76 12.66
CA ARG A 163 0.16 18.14 12.21
C ARG A 163 -0.68 18.54 11.00
N GLY A 164 -1.36 17.57 10.35
CA GLY A 164 -2.09 17.83 9.11
C GLY A 164 -1.17 18.10 7.91
N THR A 165 0.07 17.59 7.95
CA THR A 165 1.08 17.74 6.89
C THR A 165 1.41 16.41 6.21
N GLN A 166 0.44 15.51 6.09
CA GLN A 166 0.59 14.16 5.55
C GLN A 166 1.15 14.11 4.12
N PHE A 167 0.99 15.18 3.35
CA PHE A 167 1.50 15.31 1.98
C PHE A 167 2.77 16.16 1.89
N PHE A 168 3.56 16.25 2.96
CA PHE A 168 4.72 17.12 3.05
C PHE A 168 5.75 16.94 1.93
N SER A 169 5.87 15.74 1.36
CA SER A 169 6.83 15.43 0.30
C SER A 169 6.63 16.28 -0.96
N TRP A 170 5.41 16.77 -1.21
CA TRP A 170 5.10 17.61 -2.38
C TRP A 170 4.14 18.77 -2.07
N LYS A 171 3.61 18.87 -0.88
CA LYS A 171 2.69 19.93 -0.44
C LYS A 171 3.00 20.36 0.99
N ASP A 172 4.27 20.60 1.27
CA ASP A 172 4.71 21.18 2.53
C ASP A 172 4.34 22.68 2.56
N PRO A 173 3.51 23.12 3.52
CA PRO A 173 3.09 24.53 3.62
C PRO A 173 4.25 25.47 3.92
N GLU A 174 5.35 24.99 4.48
CA GLU A 174 6.54 25.79 4.79
C GLU A 174 7.54 25.84 3.63
N ASN A 175 7.36 24.99 2.60
CA ASN A 175 8.22 24.93 1.44
C ASN A 175 7.73 25.85 0.33
N ILE A 176 8.39 27.01 0.16
CA ILE A 176 8.02 28.01 -0.86
C ILE A 176 8.08 27.45 -2.29
N ILE A 177 8.95 26.48 -2.57
CA ILE A 177 9.05 25.85 -3.89
C ILE A 177 7.80 25.03 -4.17
N HIS A 178 7.34 24.22 -3.20
CA HIS A 178 6.08 23.48 -3.33
C HIS A 178 4.90 24.44 -3.59
N LYS A 179 4.84 25.55 -2.87
CA LYS A 179 3.80 26.57 -3.08
C LYS A 179 3.81 27.08 -4.52
N TRP A 180 4.95 27.49 -5.06
CA TRP A 180 5.07 27.97 -6.43
C TRP A 180 4.75 26.90 -7.47
N GLN A 181 5.16 25.65 -7.25
CA GLN A 181 4.82 24.53 -8.13
C GLN A 181 3.31 24.31 -8.21
N TRP A 182 2.61 24.35 -7.08
CA TRP A 182 1.16 24.21 -7.04
C TRP A 182 0.45 25.43 -7.67
N GLU A 183 0.90 26.64 -7.41
CA GLU A 183 0.38 27.86 -8.06
C GLU A 183 0.49 27.76 -9.59
N PHE A 184 1.62 27.26 -10.09
CA PHE A 184 1.82 27.07 -11.53
C PHE A 184 0.88 26.00 -12.13
N LEU A 185 0.61 24.93 -11.41
CA LEU A 185 -0.28 23.87 -11.90
C LEU A 185 -1.76 24.27 -11.94
N TYR A 186 -2.17 25.25 -11.14
CA TYR A 186 -3.54 25.76 -11.13
C TYR A 186 -3.79 26.93 -12.09
N PHE A 187 -2.79 27.32 -12.87
CA PHE A 187 -2.87 28.33 -13.89
C PHE A 187 -3.30 27.73 -15.22
#